data_cba02e00f8ecf6acabfc521569394c2d
#
_entry.id   cba02e00f8ecf6acabfc521569394c2d
#
_cell.length_a   1.000
_cell.length_b   1.000
_cell.length_c   1.000
_cell.angle_alpha   90.00
_cell.angle_beta   90.00
_cell.angle_gamma   90.00
#
_symmetry.space_group_name_H-M   'P 1'
#
loop_
_entity.id
_entity.type
_entity.pdbx_description
1 polymer ?
#
loop_
_entity_poly.entity_id
_entity_poly.type
_entity_poly.pdbx_seq_one_letter_code
_entity_poly.pdbx_strand_id
1 'polypeptide(L)'
;MVACALALLCLPMMAMANQPLSTGGLTFKDFGTADNGASYTRGDQSIGGDSTQSQKLAKIVGIDREASAVRIRFDPIRVEMLLPMGWQAIEDWERGVAYSLDKRYRVVVWRVDFAFEGVKDAEHYAATKAGSIKARRPGVQAQARKLPDGTMVVVYENVPKGPNDSGSRTVLDLVIPDPKNPKLGVLVTVGVPSADTARGIGLLALLKQNMRIES
;
A
#
# COMPACT_ATOMS: atom_id res chain seq x y z
N MET A 1 6.54 -16.50 50.34
CA MET A 1 5.83 -16.79 49.07
C MET A 1 5.21 -15.47 48.61
N VAL A 2 5.82 -14.84 47.62
CA VAL A 2 5.31 -13.61 47.01
C VAL A 2 4.88 -13.98 45.62
N ALA A 3 3.56 -13.98 45.36
CA ALA A 3 3.00 -14.23 44.07
C ALA A 3 3.06 -12.92 43.25
N CYS A 4 3.94 -12.87 42.26
CA CYS A 4 3.97 -11.81 41.24
C CYS A 4 2.86 -12.08 40.23
N ALA A 5 1.76 -11.31 40.30
CA ALA A 5 0.74 -11.31 39.26
C ALA A 5 1.23 -10.51 38.06
N LEU A 6 1.58 -11.18 37.00
CA LEU A 6 1.76 -10.58 35.68
C LEU A 6 0.38 -10.21 35.12
N ALA A 7 -0.02 -8.94 35.26
CA ALA A 7 -1.16 -8.40 34.54
C ALA A 7 -0.73 -8.18 33.08
N LEU A 8 -1.10 -9.11 32.20
CA LEU A 8 -1.04 -8.89 30.73
C LEU A 8 -2.02 -7.77 30.40
N LEU A 9 -1.50 -6.59 30.09
CA LEU A 9 -2.26 -5.49 29.49
C LEU A 9 -2.68 -5.90 28.07
N CYS A 10 -3.78 -6.62 27.95
CA CYS A 10 -4.55 -6.67 26.73
C CYS A 10 -5.21 -5.29 26.54
N LEU A 11 -4.53 -4.37 25.87
CA LEU A 11 -5.16 -3.14 25.40
C LEU A 11 -6.28 -3.52 24.41
N PRO A 12 -7.50 -3.02 24.61
CA PRO A 12 -8.61 -3.38 23.76
C PRO A 12 -8.40 -2.80 22.36
N MET A 13 -8.17 -3.67 21.39
CA MET A 13 -8.10 -3.35 19.95
C MET A 13 -9.39 -2.74 19.38
N MET A 14 -10.44 -2.62 20.18
CA MET A 14 -11.75 -2.10 19.76
C MET A 14 -11.83 -0.57 19.59
N ALA A 15 -10.81 0.18 19.99
CA ALA A 15 -10.85 1.66 19.89
C ALA A 15 -10.42 2.21 18.52
N MET A 16 -10.00 1.37 17.56
CA MET A 16 -9.50 1.83 16.26
C MET A 16 -10.55 1.99 15.16
N ALA A 17 -11.80 1.64 15.41
CA ALA A 17 -12.82 1.53 14.33
C ALA A 17 -13.11 2.85 13.60
N ASN A 18 -12.93 4.02 14.22
CA ASN A 18 -13.27 5.32 13.62
C ASN A 18 -12.12 6.35 13.57
N GLN A 19 -10.89 5.94 13.81
CA GLN A 19 -9.78 6.88 13.73
C GLN A 19 -9.33 7.10 12.29
N PRO A 20 -9.01 8.33 11.89
CA PRO A 20 -8.39 8.60 10.59
C PRO A 20 -7.06 7.84 10.46
N LEU A 21 -6.68 7.54 9.23
CA LEU A 21 -5.39 6.95 8.97
C LEU A 21 -4.30 7.98 9.30
N SER A 22 -3.43 7.67 10.24
CA SER A 22 -2.40 8.58 10.75
C SER A 22 -1.02 8.20 10.22
N THR A 23 -0.22 9.21 9.87
CA THR A 23 1.20 9.00 9.53
C THR A 23 2.04 8.62 10.75
N GLY A 24 1.54 8.84 11.97
CA GLY A 24 2.30 8.65 13.20
C GLY A 24 3.52 9.59 13.31
N GLY A 25 3.48 10.76 12.64
CA GLY A 25 4.59 11.69 12.56
C GLY A 25 5.65 11.34 11.50
N LEU A 26 5.48 10.24 10.78
CA LEU A 26 6.37 9.84 9.69
C LEU A 26 6.18 10.77 8.48
N THR A 27 7.27 10.94 7.73
CA THR A 27 7.36 11.71 6.48
C THR A 27 7.98 10.84 5.39
N PHE A 28 8.01 11.30 4.15
CA PHE A 28 8.70 10.57 3.08
C PHE A 28 10.20 10.41 3.32
N LYS A 29 10.83 11.30 4.11
CA LYS A 29 12.25 11.18 4.50
C LYS A 29 12.55 9.89 5.25
N ASP A 30 11.59 9.39 6.01
CA ASP A 30 11.75 8.16 6.80
C ASP A 30 11.79 6.88 5.96
N PHE A 31 11.39 6.98 4.69
CA PHE A 31 11.30 5.85 3.75
C PHE A 31 12.24 6.00 2.55
N GLY A 32 12.78 7.19 2.32
CA GLY A 32 13.68 7.49 1.23
C GLY A 32 15.13 7.16 1.57
N THR A 33 15.97 7.18 0.54
CA THR A 33 17.42 7.28 0.70
C THR A 33 17.82 8.73 0.50
N ALA A 34 18.85 9.19 1.20
CA ALA A 34 19.41 10.54 1.05
C ALA A 34 19.94 10.82 -0.37
N ASP A 35 19.97 9.83 -1.22
CA ASP A 35 20.58 9.86 -2.54
C ASP A 35 19.53 10.07 -3.65
N ASN A 36 19.29 11.30 -3.95
CA ASN A 36 19.31 11.95 -5.25
C ASN A 36 18.42 11.44 -6.39
N GLY A 37 17.25 10.95 -6.29
CA GLY A 37 16.37 10.79 -7.48
C GLY A 37 16.99 10.04 -8.70
N ALA A 38 18.27 9.75 -8.67
CA ALA A 38 19.02 9.06 -9.72
C ALA A 38 18.54 7.61 -9.93
N SER A 39 17.97 6.98 -8.92
CA SER A 39 17.45 5.62 -9.01
C SER A 39 16.19 5.51 -9.86
N TYR A 40 15.49 6.61 -10.11
CA TYR A 40 14.32 6.61 -11.01
C TYR A 40 14.71 6.60 -12.49
N THR A 41 15.96 6.87 -12.81
CA THR A 41 16.45 6.97 -14.19
C THR A 41 17.15 5.71 -14.69
N ARG A 42 17.42 4.74 -13.84
CA ARG A 42 18.02 3.46 -14.21
C ARG A 42 16.97 2.37 -14.36
N GLY A 43 16.24 2.41 -15.44
CA GLY A 43 15.11 1.55 -15.65
C GLY A 43 15.20 0.55 -16.76
N ASP A 44 16.32 -0.07 -16.99
CA ASP A 44 16.45 -1.11 -18.00
C ASP A 44 16.75 -2.50 -17.41
N GLN A 45 16.21 -2.77 -16.24
CA GLN A 45 16.27 -4.12 -15.69
C GLN A 45 14.86 -4.68 -15.57
N SER A 46 14.53 -5.58 -16.47
CA SER A 46 13.41 -6.50 -16.35
C SER A 46 13.43 -7.15 -14.96
N ILE A 47 12.57 -6.67 -14.05
CA ILE A 47 12.33 -7.39 -12.81
C ILE A 47 11.55 -8.63 -13.20
N GLY A 48 12.22 -9.77 -13.14
CA GLY A 48 11.73 -11.06 -13.60
C GLY A 48 10.30 -11.35 -13.17
N GLY A 49 9.44 -11.41 -14.12
CA GLY A 49 8.06 -11.82 -14.10
C GLY A 49 7.65 -11.89 -15.56
N ASP A 50 6.96 -12.91 -15.91
CA ASP A 50 6.45 -13.32 -17.20
C ASP A 50 6.71 -12.33 -18.35
N SER A 51 7.55 -12.68 -19.29
CA SER A 51 8.17 -11.85 -20.32
C SER A 51 7.21 -11.33 -21.40
N THR A 52 5.90 -11.40 -21.19
CA THR A 52 4.88 -11.00 -22.17
C THR A 52 4.32 -9.59 -21.94
N GLN A 53 4.59 -8.96 -20.80
CA GLN A 53 4.15 -7.60 -20.52
C GLN A 53 5.35 -6.66 -20.45
N SER A 54 5.44 -5.73 -21.38
CA SER A 54 6.45 -4.69 -21.40
C SER A 54 6.25 -3.72 -20.23
N GLN A 55 6.91 -3.97 -19.11
CA GLN A 55 6.97 -3.02 -18.01
C GLN A 55 7.85 -1.84 -18.43
N LYS A 56 7.39 -0.64 -18.19
CA LYS A 56 8.15 0.60 -18.42
C LYS A 56 8.29 1.39 -17.13
N LEU A 57 9.22 2.32 -17.10
CA LEU A 57 9.34 3.27 -16.00
C LEU A 57 8.11 4.15 -15.93
N ALA A 58 7.61 4.34 -14.71
CA ALA A 58 6.57 5.31 -14.46
C ALA A 58 7.10 6.75 -14.68
N LYS A 59 6.22 7.65 -15.08
CA LYS A 59 6.57 9.03 -15.43
C LYS A 59 6.78 9.87 -14.16
N ILE A 60 7.95 10.51 -14.06
CA ILE A 60 8.21 11.55 -13.06
C ILE A 60 7.56 12.84 -13.55
N VAL A 61 6.65 13.40 -12.75
CA VAL A 61 5.97 14.66 -13.05
C VAL A 61 6.34 15.80 -12.09
N GLY A 62 7.11 15.50 -11.05
CA GLY A 62 7.62 16.51 -10.13
C GLY A 62 8.57 15.93 -9.10
N ILE A 63 9.42 16.78 -8.54
CA ILE A 63 10.35 16.43 -7.45
C ILE A 63 10.13 17.44 -6.33
N ASP A 64 9.82 16.94 -5.15
CA ASP A 64 9.74 17.70 -3.91
C ASP A 64 10.97 17.39 -3.05
N ARG A 65 11.97 18.25 -3.15
CA ARG A 65 13.24 18.07 -2.43
C ARG A 65 13.09 18.29 -0.93
N GLU A 66 12.20 19.19 -0.53
CA GLU A 66 11.95 19.49 0.87
C GLU A 66 11.29 18.30 1.57
N ALA A 67 10.29 17.71 0.96
CA ALA A 67 9.63 16.52 1.46
C ALA A 67 10.45 15.23 1.21
N SER A 68 11.56 15.27 0.46
CA SER A 68 12.30 14.10 -0.03
C SER A 68 11.40 13.10 -0.75
N ALA A 69 10.58 13.62 -1.65
CA ALA A 69 9.58 12.85 -2.38
C ALA A 69 9.62 13.16 -3.89
N VAL A 70 9.15 12.21 -4.67
CA VAL A 70 9.02 12.32 -6.12
C VAL A 70 7.56 12.07 -6.48
N ARG A 71 6.98 12.96 -7.26
CA ARG A 71 5.63 12.80 -7.81
C ARG A 71 5.71 11.93 -9.05
N ILE A 72 5.10 10.79 -8.97
CA ILE A 72 5.01 9.79 -10.03
C ILE A 72 3.60 9.79 -10.59
N ARG A 73 3.48 9.67 -11.90
CA ARG A 73 2.24 9.44 -12.60
C ARG A 73 2.27 8.04 -13.23
N PHE A 74 1.27 7.26 -12.92
CA PHE A 74 0.96 5.99 -13.56
C PHE A 74 -0.11 6.24 -14.62
N ASP A 75 0.34 6.44 -15.87
CA ASP A 75 -0.53 6.87 -16.98
C ASP A 75 -1.68 5.87 -17.27
N PRO A 76 -1.45 4.54 -17.30
CA PRO A 76 -2.50 3.58 -17.63
C PRO A 76 -3.68 3.60 -16.66
N ILE A 77 -3.40 3.85 -15.39
CA ILE A 77 -4.41 3.86 -14.32
C ILE A 77 -4.83 5.28 -13.91
N ARG A 78 -4.26 6.32 -14.51
CA ARG A 78 -4.55 7.73 -14.24
C ARG A 78 -4.46 8.10 -12.75
N VAL A 79 -3.37 7.68 -12.11
CA VAL A 79 -3.09 7.97 -10.70
C VAL A 79 -1.74 8.68 -10.59
N GLU A 80 -1.75 9.80 -9.87
CA GLU A 80 -0.52 10.45 -9.41
C GLU A 80 -0.36 10.24 -7.90
N MET A 81 0.87 10.01 -7.45
CA MET A 81 1.19 9.93 -6.04
C MET A 81 2.60 10.42 -5.74
N LEU A 82 2.82 10.88 -4.52
CA LEU A 82 4.17 11.07 -4.01
C LEU A 82 4.72 9.74 -3.52
N LEU A 83 5.94 9.44 -3.93
CA LEU A 83 6.73 8.33 -3.44
C LEU A 83 8.01 8.85 -2.78
N PRO A 84 8.57 8.14 -1.80
CA PRO A 84 9.85 8.51 -1.20
C PRO A 84 10.95 8.59 -2.27
N MET A 85 11.85 9.55 -2.13
CA MET A 85 13.00 9.70 -3.02
C MET A 85 13.90 8.45 -2.96
N GLY A 86 14.44 8.03 -4.09
CA GLY A 86 15.26 6.82 -4.20
C GLY A 86 14.50 5.52 -4.45
N TRP A 87 13.16 5.57 -4.46
CA TRP A 87 12.36 4.40 -4.83
C TRP A 87 12.34 4.20 -6.34
N GLN A 88 12.21 2.96 -6.78
CA GLN A 88 11.97 2.61 -8.17
C GLN A 88 10.47 2.48 -8.43
N ALA A 89 9.98 3.11 -9.50
CA ALA A 89 8.58 3.02 -9.92
C ALA A 89 8.49 2.56 -11.38
N ILE A 90 7.68 1.55 -11.60
CA ILE A 90 7.40 0.96 -12.92
C ILE A 90 5.88 0.87 -13.11
N GLU A 91 5.45 0.80 -14.35
CA GLU A 91 4.05 0.58 -14.70
C GLU A 91 3.90 -0.46 -15.80
N ASP A 92 2.79 -1.15 -15.81
CA ASP A 92 2.28 -1.90 -16.93
C ASP A 92 0.89 -1.37 -17.32
N TRP A 93 0.18 -2.03 -18.22
CA TRP A 93 -1.12 -1.56 -18.71
C TRP A 93 -2.25 -1.58 -17.64
N GLU A 94 -2.09 -2.30 -16.54
CA GLU A 94 -3.10 -2.47 -15.48
C GLU A 94 -2.76 -1.74 -14.19
N ARG A 95 -1.46 -1.54 -13.89
CA ARG A 95 -1.03 -1.14 -12.55
C ARG A 95 0.26 -0.34 -12.55
N GLY A 96 0.43 0.41 -11.46
CA GLY A 96 1.70 0.96 -11.03
C GLY A 96 2.32 0.13 -9.91
N VAL A 97 3.62 0.00 -9.88
CA VAL A 97 4.36 -0.69 -8.81
C VAL A 97 5.56 0.15 -8.41
N ALA A 98 5.78 0.29 -7.10
CA ALA A 98 6.96 0.95 -6.57
C ALA A 98 7.64 0.10 -5.49
N TYR A 99 8.95 0.23 -5.39
CA TYR A 99 9.77 -0.49 -4.41
C TYR A 99 10.76 0.46 -3.74
N SER A 100 10.97 0.27 -2.43
CA SER A 100 12.15 0.81 -1.78
C SER A 100 13.44 0.22 -2.38
N LEU A 101 14.55 0.93 -2.24
CA LEU A 101 15.83 0.49 -2.82
C LEU A 101 16.24 -0.91 -2.30
N ASP A 102 15.99 -1.18 -1.03
CA ASP A 102 16.25 -2.47 -0.38
C ASP A 102 15.15 -3.53 -0.62
N LYS A 103 14.10 -3.18 -1.39
CA LYS A 103 12.93 -4.00 -1.70
C LYS A 103 12.12 -4.48 -0.48
N ARG A 104 12.37 -3.91 0.69
CA ARG A 104 11.60 -4.23 1.91
C ARG A 104 10.17 -3.72 1.85
N TYR A 105 9.97 -2.56 1.21
CA TYR A 105 8.66 -1.94 1.02
C TYR A 105 8.25 -2.05 -0.44
N ARG A 106 7.00 -2.41 -0.66
CA ARG A 106 6.41 -2.49 -1.98
C ARG A 106 5.05 -1.79 -1.96
N VAL A 107 4.80 -0.98 -2.97
CA VAL A 107 3.50 -0.36 -3.24
C VAL A 107 3.00 -0.85 -4.58
N VAL A 108 1.74 -1.26 -4.65
CA VAL A 108 1.06 -1.61 -5.90
C VAL A 108 -0.22 -0.79 -5.97
N VAL A 109 -0.49 -0.21 -7.12
CA VAL A 109 -1.66 0.62 -7.36
C VAL A 109 -2.34 0.16 -8.63
N TRP A 110 -3.66 -0.03 -8.59
CA TRP A 110 -4.47 -0.30 -9.77
C TRP A 110 -5.88 0.27 -9.67
N ARG A 111 -6.54 0.40 -10.82
CA ARG A 111 -7.97 0.70 -10.87
C ARG A 111 -8.78 -0.54 -10.59
N VAL A 112 -9.90 -0.36 -9.90
CA VAL A 112 -10.87 -1.42 -9.63
C VAL A 112 -12.21 -1.00 -10.22
N ASP A 113 -12.80 -1.86 -11.03
CA ASP A 113 -14.22 -1.79 -11.41
C ASP A 113 -14.98 -2.77 -10.52
N PHE A 114 -15.75 -2.23 -9.58
CA PHE A 114 -16.47 -3.05 -8.60
C PHE A 114 -17.51 -3.95 -9.25
N ALA A 115 -18.14 -3.50 -10.34
CA ALA A 115 -19.12 -4.30 -11.05
C ALA A 115 -18.46 -5.48 -11.77
N PHE A 116 -17.28 -5.26 -12.37
CA PHE A 116 -16.50 -6.33 -13.00
C PHE A 116 -16.02 -7.36 -11.99
N GLU A 117 -15.66 -6.92 -10.78
CA GLU A 117 -15.28 -7.78 -9.64
C GLU A 117 -16.51 -8.49 -8.99
N GLY A 118 -17.72 -8.25 -9.48
CA GLY A 118 -18.94 -8.86 -8.95
C GLY A 118 -19.38 -8.30 -7.59
N VAL A 119 -18.93 -7.10 -7.23
CA VAL A 119 -19.24 -6.44 -5.96
C VAL A 119 -19.91 -5.09 -6.19
N LYS A 120 -20.61 -4.57 -5.18
CA LYS A 120 -21.41 -3.34 -5.33
C LYS A 120 -20.64 -2.06 -5.08
N ASP A 121 -19.61 -2.09 -4.21
CA ASP A 121 -18.89 -0.93 -3.70
C ASP A 121 -17.55 -1.32 -3.07
N ALA A 122 -16.79 -0.31 -2.64
CA ALA A 122 -15.49 -0.47 -1.98
C ALA A 122 -15.55 -1.32 -0.70
N GLU A 123 -16.62 -1.21 0.08
CA GLU A 123 -16.78 -1.97 1.33
C GLU A 123 -17.00 -3.46 1.02
N HIS A 124 -17.88 -3.77 0.07
CA HIS A 124 -18.11 -5.14 -0.38
C HIS A 124 -16.85 -5.73 -1.01
N TYR A 125 -16.11 -4.95 -1.82
CA TYR A 125 -14.83 -5.37 -2.38
C TYR A 125 -13.81 -5.73 -1.29
N ALA A 126 -13.63 -4.86 -0.31
CA ALA A 126 -12.69 -5.09 0.80
C ALA A 126 -13.06 -6.35 1.60
N ALA A 127 -14.34 -6.54 1.91
CA ALA A 127 -14.83 -7.71 2.63
C ALA A 127 -14.63 -9.01 1.83
N THR A 128 -14.98 -9.00 0.52
CA THR A 128 -14.84 -10.16 -0.38
C THR A 128 -13.37 -10.54 -0.53
N LYS A 129 -12.49 -9.56 -0.75
CA LYS A 129 -11.05 -9.79 -0.87
C LYS A 129 -10.46 -10.36 0.42
N ALA A 130 -10.82 -9.81 1.57
CA ALA A 130 -10.37 -10.30 2.88
C ALA A 130 -10.83 -11.73 3.12
N GLY A 131 -12.09 -12.05 2.85
CA GLY A 131 -12.64 -13.41 2.94
C GLY A 131 -11.93 -14.39 2.02
N SER A 132 -11.69 -14.01 0.77
CA SER A 132 -10.99 -14.83 -0.23
C SER A 132 -9.53 -15.14 0.19
N ILE A 133 -8.82 -14.16 0.76
CA ILE A 133 -7.45 -14.37 1.23
C ILE A 133 -7.42 -15.32 2.43
N LYS A 134 -8.32 -15.13 3.42
CA LYS A 134 -8.44 -16.02 4.57
C LYS A 134 -8.75 -17.47 4.15
N ALA A 135 -9.67 -17.65 3.20
CA ALA A 135 -10.04 -18.97 2.71
C ALA A 135 -8.86 -19.71 2.03
N ARG A 136 -8.06 -18.98 1.26
CA ARG A 136 -6.88 -19.54 0.55
C ARG A 136 -5.65 -19.70 1.43
N ARG A 137 -5.56 -18.92 2.52
CA ARG A 137 -4.40 -18.85 3.42
C ARG A 137 -4.86 -18.79 4.87
N PRO A 138 -5.23 -19.93 5.50
CA PRO A 138 -5.84 -19.96 6.84
C PRO A 138 -5.02 -19.31 7.95
N GLY A 139 -3.68 -19.21 7.78
CA GLY A 139 -2.80 -18.52 8.73
C GLY A 139 -2.82 -16.99 8.65
N VAL A 140 -3.41 -16.42 7.60
CA VAL A 140 -3.49 -14.97 7.42
C VAL A 140 -4.68 -14.42 8.21
N GLN A 141 -4.40 -13.43 9.06
CA GLN A 141 -5.44 -12.65 9.72
C GLN A 141 -5.76 -11.43 8.85
N ALA A 142 -7.04 -11.07 8.74
CA ALA A 142 -7.46 -9.89 8.00
C ALA A 142 -8.49 -9.10 8.80
N GLN A 143 -8.25 -7.80 8.93
CA GLN A 143 -9.13 -6.85 9.58
C GLN A 143 -9.43 -5.70 8.63
N ALA A 144 -10.71 -5.40 8.42
CA ALA A 144 -11.16 -4.31 7.57
C ALA A 144 -11.82 -3.22 8.42
N ARG A 145 -11.56 -1.95 8.07
CA ARG A 145 -12.26 -0.80 8.66
C ARG A 145 -12.57 0.24 7.60
N LYS A 146 -13.67 0.95 7.81
CA LYS A 146 -14.10 2.07 6.97
C LYS A 146 -13.60 3.38 7.57
N LEU A 147 -13.06 4.25 6.73
CA LEU A 147 -12.69 5.62 7.10
C LEU A 147 -13.90 6.55 6.91
N PRO A 148 -13.89 7.76 7.53
CA PRO A 148 -15.00 8.72 7.41
C PRO A 148 -15.32 9.15 5.98
N ASP A 149 -14.33 9.12 5.08
CA ASP A 149 -14.49 9.48 3.66
C ASP A 149 -14.93 8.30 2.76
N GLY A 150 -15.34 7.19 3.36
CA GLY A 150 -15.79 6.01 2.62
C GLY A 150 -14.65 5.08 2.16
N THR A 151 -13.41 5.47 2.32
CA THR A 151 -12.24 4.62 2.02
C THR A 151 -12.22 3.41 2.94
N MET A 152 -11.88 2.24 2.41
CA MET A 152 -11.67 1.03 3.20
C MET A 152 -10.18 0.78 3.41
N VAL A 153 -9.82 0.42 4.63
CA VAL A 153 -8.47 -0.07 4.98
C VAL A 153 -8.57 -1.52 5.38
N VAL A 154 -7.75 -2.39 4.79
CA VAL A 154 -7.65 -3.79 5.20
C VAL A 154 -6.21 -4.08 5.59
N VAL A 155 -6.02 -4.66 6.76
CA VAL A 155 -4.72 -5.11 7.25
C VAL A 155 -4.70 -6.63 7.21
N TYR A 156 -3.72 -7.19 6.51
CA TYR A 156 -3.45 -8.62 6.47
C TYR A 156 -2.16 -8.90 7.23
N GLU A 157 -2.26 -9.66 8.31
CA GLU A 157 -1.12 -10.07 9.12
C GLU A 157 -0.75 -11.53 8.84
N ASN A 158 0.49 -11.90 9.16
CA ASN A 158 1.01 -13.25 8.96
C ASN A 158 0.98 -13.70 7.49
N VAL A 159 1.10 -12.76 6.56
CA VAL A 159 1.23 -13.11 5.14
C VAL A 159 2.56 -13.84 4.95
N PRO A 160 2.56 -15.05 4.35
CA PRO A 160 3.80 -15.79 4.12
C PRO A 160 4.82 -14.94 3.36
N LYS A 161 6.07 -15.10 3.75
CA LYS A 161 7.20 -14.43 3.08
C LYS A 161 7.28 -14.81 1.61
N GLY A 162 7.75 -13.87 0.79
CA GLY A 162 8.22 -14.18 -0.55
C GLY A 162 9.55 -14.93 -0.51
N PRO A 163 10.04 -15.42 -1.66
CA PRO A 163 11.28 -16.22 -1.73
C PRO A 163 12.52 -15.54 -1.13
N ASN A 164 12.56 -14.22 -1.14
CA ASN A 164 13.69 -13.39 -0.69
C ASN A 164 13.46 -12.71 0.67
N ASP A 165 12.37 -12.99 1.36
CA ASP A 165 12.05 -12.37 2.65
C ASP A 165 12.55 -13.23 3.82
N SER A 166 13.02 -12.60 4.88
CA SER A 166 13.50 -13.29 6.10
C SER A 166 12.38 -13.64 7.10
N GLY A 167 11.15 -13.19 6.88
CA GLY A 167 10.04 -13.41 7.81
C GLY A 167 8.67 -13.18 7.17
N SER A 168 7.62 -13.23 7.98
CA SER A 168 6.27 -12.90 7.54
C SER A 168 6.15 -11.42 7.14
N ARG A 169 5.14 -11.12 6.33
CA ARG A 169 4.82 -9.76 5.90
C ARG A 169 3.47 -9.33 6.43
N THR A 170 3.33 -8.04 6.60
CA THR A 170 2.03 -7.36 6.70
C THR A 170 1.72 -6.73 5.34
N VAL A 171 0.50 -6.93 4.88
CA VAL A 171 -0.01 -6.30 3.66
C VAL A 171 -1.17 -5.39 4.06
N LEU A 172 -1.17 -4.19 3.54
CA LEU A 172 -2.14 -3.15 3.83
C LEU A 172 -2.82 -2.76 2.53
N ASP A 173 -4.13 -2.90 2.46
CA ASP A 173 -4.91 -2.44 1.33
C ASP A 173 -5.67 -1.15 1.69
N LEU A 174 -5.69 -0.22 0.77
CA LEU A 174 -6.49 0.99 0.80
C LEU A 174 -7.38 0.98 -0.44
N VAL A 175 -8.68 0.83 -0.26
CA VAL A 175 -9.66 0.86 -1.35
C VAL A 175 -10.36 2.21 -1.32
N ILE A 176 -10.05 3.06 -2.28
CA ILE A 176 -10.57 4.43 -2.38
C ILE A 176 -11.64 4.44 -3.47
N PRO A 177 -12.91 4.71 -3.12
CA PRO A 177 -13.95 4.88 -4.14
C PRO A 177 -13.66 6.14 -4.97
N ASP A 178 -13.93 6.07 -6.27
CA ASP A 178 -13.85 7.25 -7.14
C ASP A 178 -15.02 8.20 -6.80
N PRO A 179 -14.75 9.46 -6.42
CA PRO A 179 -15.80 10.39 -5.99
C PRO A 179 -16.79 10.75 -7.10
N LYS A 180 -16.40 10.59 -8.37
CA LYS A 180 -17.27 10.88 -9.52
C LYS A 180 -18.00 9.64 -10.03
N ASN A 181 -17.46 8.45 -9.78
CA ASN A 181 -18.07 7.21 -10.19
C ASN A 181 -17.94 6.13 -9.09
N PRO A 182 -18.98 5.95 -8.25
CA PRO A 182 -18.92 5.01 -7.13
C PRO A 182 -18.78 3.54 -7.54
N LYS A 183 -18.93 3.22 -8.85
CA LYS A 183 -18.67 1.87 -9.39
C LYS A 183 -17.18 1.61 -9.61
N LEU A 184 -16.37 2.64 -9.56
CA LEU A 184 -14.92 2.55 -9.75
C LEU A 184 -14.20 2.90 -8.46
N GLY A 185 -12.95 2.48 -8.36
CA GLY A 185 -12.07 2.82 -7.26
C GLY A 185 -10.60 2.65 -7.61
N VAL A 186 -9.77 3.00 -6.66
CA VAL A 186 -8.32 2.73 -6.71
C VAL A 186 -7.96 1.87 -5.51
N LEU A 187 -7.27 0.77 -5.76
CA LEU A 187 -6.66 -0.05 -4.73
C LEU A 187 -5.18 0.30 -4.63
N VAL A 188 -4.75 0.67 -3.44
CA VAL A 188 -3.34 0.81 -3.09
C VAL A 188 -2.98 -0.29 -2.12
N THR A 189 -2.03 -1.14 -2.49
CA THR A 189 -1.52 -2.22 -1.63
C THR A 189 -0.10 -1.87 -1.20
N VAL A 190 0.14 -1.84 0.11
CA VAL A 190 1.47 -1.66 0.69
C VAL A 190 1.90 -2.95 1.37
N GLY A 191 3.02 -3.51 0.95
CA GLY A 191 3.63 -4.70 1.57
C GLY A 191 4.88 -4.33 2.35
N VAL A 192 4.95 -4.74 3.61
CA VAL A 192 6.09 -4.45 4.51
C VAL A 192 6.47 -5.70 5.32
N PRO A 193 7.71 -5.80 5.84
CA PRO A 193 8.02 -6.78 6.88
C PRO A 193 7.09 -6.64 8.08
N SER A 194 6.67 -7.73 8.72
CA SER A 194 5.73 -7.66 9.86
C SER A 194 6.25 -6.83 11.03
N ALA A 195 7.55 -6.76 11.22
CA ALA A 195 8.17 -5.88 12.23
C ALA A 195 7.97 -4.38 11.94
N ASP A 196 7.67 -4.03 10.69
CA ASP A 196 7.51 -2.65 10.22
C ASP A 196 6.04 -2.26 10.02
N THR A 197 5.09 -3.02 10.56
CA THR A 197 3.64 -2.78 10.37
C THR A 197 3.22 -1.34 10.67
N ALA A 198 3.67 -0.77 11.78
CA ALA A 198 3.35 0.62 12.14
C ALA A 198 3.90 1.62 11.11
N ARG A 199 5.11 1.41 10.60
CA ARG A 199 5.70 2.21 9.51
C ARG A 199 4.91 2.04 8.21
N GLY A 200 4.46 0.83 7.91
CA GLY A 200 3.61 0.54 6.75
C GLY A 200 2.28 1.30 6.80
N ILE A 201 1.64 1.39 7.97
CA ILE A 201 0.43 2.18 8.19
C ILE A 201 0.71 3.67 7.95
N GLY A 202 1.81 4.19 8.48
CA GLY A 202 2.24 5.57 8.26
C GLY A 202 2.51 5.88 6.79
N LEU A 203 3.18 4.97 6.08
CA LEU A 203 3.39 5.08 4.64
C LEU A 203 2.07 5.11 3.88
N LEU A 204 1.14 4.20 4.19
CA LEU A 204 -0.18 4.17 3.57
C LEU A 204 -0.94 5.49 3.77
N ALA A 205 -0.83 6.10 4.96
CA ALA A 205 -1.40 7.41 5.26
C ALA A 205 -0.77 8.52 4.40
N LEU A 206 0.56 8.55 4.28
CA LEU A 206 1.27 9.50 3.43
C LEU A 206 0.85 9.38 1.96
N LEU A 207 0.77 8.15 1.45
CA LEU A 207 0.34 7.89 0.08
C LEU A 207 -1.09 8.40 -0.16
N LYS A 208 -2.03 8.08 0.75
CA LYS A 208 -3.42 8.54 0.66
C LYS A 208 -3.54 10.06 0.62
N GLN A 209 -2.82 10.75 1.51
CA GLN A 209 -2.87 12.22 1.62
C GLN A 209 -2.32 12.94 0.38
N ASN A 210 -1.41 12.29 -0.35
CA ASN A 210 -0.66 12.88 -1.46
C ASN A 210 -0.99 12.27 -2.82
N MET A 211 -2.02 11.44 -2.90
CA MET A 211 -2.48 10.82 -4.13
C MET A 211 -3.54 11.68 -4.81
N ARG A 212 -3.51 11.68 -6.14
CA ARG A 212 -4.53 12.27 -7.01
C ARG A 212 -5.04 11.21 -7.96
N ILE A 213 -6.34 11.08 -8.03
CA ILE A 213 -7.04 10.18 -8.94
C ILE A 213 -7.66 11.04 -10.03
N GLU A 214 -7.25 10.82 -11.27
CA GLU A 214 -7.87 11.46 -12.42
C GLU A 214 -9.04 10.60 -12.89
N SER A 215 -10.19 11.20 -12.93
CA SER A 215 -11.44 10.59 -13.40
C SER A 215 -11.58 10.70 -14.91
#